data_f1a4a8a3c09595350cb5dbeae965a34a
#
_entry.id   f1a4a8a3c09595350cb5dbeae965a34a
#
_cell.length_a   1.000
_cell.length_b   1.000
_cell.length_c   1.000
_cell.angle_alpha   90.00
_cell.angle_beta   90.00
_cell.angle_gamma   90.00
#
_symmetry.space_group_name_H-M   'P 1'
#
loop_
_entity.id
_entity.type
_entity.pdbx_description
1 polymer ?
#
loop_
_entity_poly.entity_id
_entity_poly.type
_entity_poly.pdbx_seq_one_letter_code
_entity_poly.pdbx_strand_id
1 'polypeptide(L)'
;NSLKTKYDFLYPLYVKLLEDFKQEIEKLLSTRGVRGSVKFRVKAFSSYFDKILRKMNAEKGVIFPPVINDILGVRIVCPFLENLKQAEEALSSEFHLKKVERKGAEESFKEFGYRSVHLLVIIPESLKNAYPDIDQNCCEVQIRTILQDAWSEVEHELVYKSDFTPYDEPLRRKLAALNANLSLSDIIFQEIRDYQRQLHSELEKRRINFISLVEEEKPGPVPSAQTECSTYDGSNSDAFLSDNVDELLLNALYAHNKGDFSQAIHFYNIILENNPDVSIRSVILIHR
;
A
#
# COMPACT_ATOMS: atom_id res chain seq x y z
N ASN A 1 18.42 26.37 -30.38
CA ASN A 1 19.69 25.97 -29.70
C ASN A 1 19.78 26.48 -28.26
N SER A 2 19.48 27.77 -27.99
CA SER A 2 19.56 28.35 -26.63
C SER A 2 18.74 27.64 -25.57
N LEU A 3 17.49 27.26 -25.85
CA LEU A 3 16.61 26.57 -24.90
C LEU A 3 17.13 25.19 -24.53
N LYS A 4 17.62 24.42 -25.50
CA LYS A 4 18.22 23.10 -25.27
C LYS A 4 19.47 23.20 -24.41
N THR A 5 20.37 24.17 -24.73
CA THR A 5 21.60 24.39 -23.97
C THR A 5 21.30 24.73 -22.51
N LYS A 6 20.30 25.63 -22.26
CA LYS A 6 19.85 25.94 -20.90
C LYS A 6 19.29 24.71 -20.19
N TYR A 7 18.48 23.91 -20.90
CA TYR A 7 17.91 22.68 -20.34
C TYR A 7 18.99 21.65 -19.98
N ASP A 8 19.93 21.39 -20.89
CA ASP A 8 21.02 20.44 -20.67
C ASP A 8 21.93 20.86 -19.51
N PHE A 9 22.14 22.16 -19.32
CA PHE A 9 22.87 22.71 -18.16
C PHE A 9 22.09 22.47 -16.84
N LEU A 10 20.78 22.68 -16.82
CA LEU A 10 19.94 22.53 -15.64
C LEU A 10 19.60 21.08 -15.30
N TYR A 11 19.68 20.18 -16.28
CA TYR A 11 19.27 18.78 -16.11
C TYR A 11 19.94 18.07 -14.92
N PRO A 12 21.27 18.12 -14.73
CA PRO A 12 21.92 17.50 -13.58
C PRO A 12 21.51 18.14 -12.24
N LEU A 13 21.17 19.43 -12.22
CA LEU A 13 20.67 20.12 -11.04
C LEU A 13 19.23 19.65 -10.72
N TYR A 14 18.38 19.47 -11.73
CA TYR A 14 17.05 18.89 -11.56
C TYR A 14 17.09 17.48 -10.97
N VAL A 15 18.04 16.64 -11.42
CA VAL A 15 18.20 15.28 -10.90
C VAL A 15 18.57 15.32 -9.42
N LYS A 16 19.55 16.15 -9.02
CA LYS A 16 19.97 16.28 -7.61
C LYS A 16 18.85 16.81 -6.72
N LEU A 17 18.17 17.88 -7.16
CA LEU A 17 17.03 18.44 -6.40
C LEU A 17 15.93 17.38 -6.19
N LEU A 18 15.61 16.58 -7.23
CA LEU A 18 14.61 15.53 -7.11
C LEU A 18 15.07 14.37 -6.23
N GLU A 19 16.36 14.07 -6.19
CA GLU A 19 16.92 13.07 -5.29
C GLU A 19 16.79 13.49 -3.84
N ASP A 20 17.12 14.74 -3.51
CA ASP A 20 16.94 15.29 -2.15
C ASP A 20 15.46 15.37 -1.78
N PHE A 21 14.61 15.83 -2.70
CA PHE A 21 13.17 15.90 -2.46
C PHE A 21 12.53 14.51 -2.28
N LYS A 22 12.99 13.51 -3.03
CA LYS A 22 12.62 12.11 -2.84
C LYS A 22 12.95 11.65 -1.42
N GLN A 23 14.15 11.94 -0.90
CA GLN A 23 14.57 11.55 0.45
C GLN A 23 13.68 12.21 1.52
N GLU A 24 13.30 13.47 1.35
CA GLU A 24 12.36 14.16 2.25
C GLU A 24 10.99 13.44 2.25
N ILE A 25 10.47 13.09 1.08
CA ILE A 25 9.20 12.37 0.95
C ILE A 25 9.30 10.95 1.56
N GLU A 26 10.38 10.20 1.31
CA GLU A 26 10.59 8.87 1.90
C GLU A 26 10.64 8.93 3.42
N LYS A 27 11.33 9.93 3.98
CA LYS A 27 11.36 10.17 5.42
C LYS A 27 9.97 10.48 5.98
N LEU A 28 9.22 11.35 5.30
CA LEU A 28 7.84 11.68 5.70
C LEU A 28 6.95 10.44 5.72
N LEU A 29 6.93 9.66 4.63
CA LEU A 29 6.12 8.46 4.53
C LEU A 29 6.49 7.43 5.62
N SER A 30 7.78 7.23 5.85
CA SER A 30 8.29 6.34 6.91
C SER A 30 7.83 6.80 8.31
N THR A 31 7.95 8.10 8.61
CA THR A 31 7.54 8.67 9.90
C THR A 31 6.04 8.53 10.14
N ARG A 32 5.24 8.61 9.07
CA ARG A 32 3.77 8.44 9.12
C ARG A 32 3.32 6.98 9.01
N GLY A 33 4.26 6.03 8.88
CA GLY A 33 3.95 4.61 8.71
C GLY A 33 3.24 4.27 7.39
N VAL A 34 3.36 5.14 6.38
CA VAL A 34 2.74 4.94 5.06
C VAL A 34 3.64 4.06 4.20
N ARG A 35 3.09 2.96 3.69
CA ARG A 35 3.81 2.07 2.77
C ARG A 35 3.76 2.60 1.35
N GLY A 36 4.92 2.79 0.76
CA GLY A 36 5.06 3.20 -0.64
C GLY A 36 6.52 3.28 -1.06
N SER A 37 6.78 3.09 -2.33
CA SER A 37 8.10 3.33 -2.94
C SER A 37 8.07 4.66 -3.70
N VAL A 38 9.14 5.44 -3.57
CA VAL A 38 9.25 6.76 -4.19
C VAL A 38 10.22 6.68 -5.35
N LYS A 39 9.77 7.09 -6.53
CA LYS A 39 10.57 7.22 -7.75
C LYS A 39 10.53 8.66 -8.20
N PHE A 40 11.54 9.13 -8.90
CA PHE A 40 11.52 10.45 -9.52
C PHE A 40 11.89 10.40 -10.99
N ARG A 41 11.51 11.42 -11.72
CA ARG A 41 11.83 11.58 -13.14
C ARG A 41 11.90 13.05 -13.51
N VAL A 42 12.99 13.43 -14.16
CA VAL A 42 13.07 14.67 -14.94
C VAL A 42 12.48 14.41 -16.32
N LYS A 43 11.59 15.27 -16.80
CA LYS A 43 10.95 15.14 -18.11
C LYS A 43 12.02 15.26 -19.21
N ALA A 44 12.07 14.35 -20.18
CA ALA A 44 13.02 14.42 -21.29
C ALA A 44 12.83 15.72 -22.10
N PHE A 45 13.93 16.29 -22.63
CA PHE A 45 13.87 17.53 -23.39
C PHE A 45 12.89 17.48 -24.57
N SER A 46 12.83 16.38 -25.31
CA SER A 46 11.86 16.19 -26.40
C SER A 46 10.42 16.38 -25.92
N SER A 47 10.03 15.68 -24.86
CA SER A 47 8.69 15.77 -24.28
C SER A 47 8.40 17.14 -23.65
N TYR A 48 9.41 17.80 -23.09
CA TYR A 48 9.32 19.17 -22.60
C TYR A 48 9.07 20.14 -23.75
N PHE A 49 9.83 20.02 -24.84
CA PHE A 49 9.71 20.88 -26.02
C PHE A 49 8.36 20.69 -26.74
N ASP A 50 7.92 19.44 -26.91
CA ASP A 50 6.60 19.12 -27.47
C ASP A 50 5.46 19.75 -26.65
N LYS A 51 5.59 19.76 -25.33
CA LYS A 51 4.59 20.38 -24.44
C LYS A 51 4.57 21.91 -24.59
N ILE A 52 5.75 22.51 -24.75
CA ILE A 52 5.86 23.95 -25.06
C ILE A 52 5.11 24.26 -26.34
N LEU A 53 5.38 23.52 -27.42
CA LEU A 53 4.75 23.74 -28.73
C LEU A 53 3.24 23.60 -28.65
N ARG A 54 2.73 22.55 -27.97
CA ARG A 54 1.28 22.35 -27.78
C ARG A 54 0.65 23.52 -27.03
N LYS A 55 1.30 24.00 -25.97
CA LYS A 55 0.78 25.11 -25.17
C LYS A 55 0.77 26.42 -25.95
N MET A 56 1.80 26.68 -26.74
CA MET A 56 1.84 27.86 -27.61
C MET A 56 0.79 27.84 -28.72
N ASN A 57 0.48 26.64 -29.25
CA ASN A 57 -0.56 26.48 -30.28
C ASN A 57 -1.99 26.60 -29.71
N ALA A 58 -2.19 26.22 -28.43
CA ALA A 58 -3.49 26.24 -27.79
C ALA A 58 -3.87 27.64 -27.26
N GLU A 59 -2.91 28.44 -26.82
CA GLU A 59 -3.12 29.73 -26.18
C GLU A 59 -2.44 30.84 -27.00
N LYS A 60 -3.23 31.81 -27.50
CA LYS A 60 -2.70 32.98 -28.19
C LYS A 60 -2.09 33.98 -27.17
N GLY A 61 -0.86 34.44 -27.43
CA GLY A 61 -0.22 35.47 -26.58
C GLY A 61 0.59 34.93 -25.39
N VAL A 62 0.89 33.67 -25.36
CA VAL A 62 1.76 33.06 -24.32
C VAL A 62 3.18 33.57 -24.45
N ILE A 63 3.77 34.00 -23.32
CA ILE A 63 5.18 34.42 -23.25
C ILE A 63 6.06 33.17 -23.44
N PHE A 64 7.04 33.24 -24.32
CA PHE A 64 7.99 32.12 -24.55
C PHE A 64 9.17 32.19 -23.56
N PRO A 65 9.57 31.06 -22.94
CA PRO A 65 8.89 29.77 -22.91
C PRO A 65 7.72 29.77 -21.90
N PRO A 66 6.60 29.08 -22.22
CA PRO A 66 5.49 28.97 -21.28
C PRO A 66 5.90 28.17 -20.04
N VAL A 67 5.29 28.51 -18.91
CA VAL A 67 5.54 27.78 -17.65
C VAL A 67 5.02 26.33 -17.76
N ILE A 68 5.92 25.39 -17.62
CA ILE A 68 5.63 23.95 -17.62
C ILE A 68 5.85 23.42 -16.20
N ASN A 69 4.78 22.98 -15.52
CA ASN A 69 4.83 22.62 -14.10
C ASN A 69 5.30 21.16 -13.85
N ASP A 70 5.36 20.32 -14.89
CA ASP A 70 5.66 18.89 -14.79
C ASP A 70 7.05 18.52 -15.38
N ILE A 71 8.00 19.44 -15.30
CA ILE A 71 9.40 19.17 -15.62
C ILE A 71 9.99 18.23 -14.56
N LEU A 72 9.67 18.53 -13.30
CA LEU A 72 10.05 17.74 -12.14
C LEU A 72 8.87 16.86 -11.74
N GLY A 73 9.10 15.57 -11.69
CA GLY A 73 8.08 14.59 -11.34
C GLY A 73 8.56 13.60 -10.29
N VAL A 74 7.72 13.37 -9.28
CA VAL A 74 7.88 12.30 -8.29
C VAL A 74 6.69 11.36 -8.41
N ARG A 75 6.94 10.07 -8.23
CA ARG A 75 5.90 9.05 -8.23
C ARG A 75 5.98 8.24 -6.96
N ILE A 76 4.87 8.16 -6.23
CA ILE A 76 4.71 7.33 -5.04
C ILE A 76 3.85 6.14 -5.42
N VAL A 77 4.43 4.93 -5.32
CA VAL A 77 3.76 3.68 -5.67
C VAL A 77 3.42 2.93 -4.39
N CYS A 78 2.13 2.81 -4.12
CA CYS A 78 1.56 2.24 -2.91
C CYS A 78 1.04 0.81 -3.15
N PRO A 79 1.12 -0.11 -2.18
CA PRO A 79 0.61 -1.46 -2.35
C PRO A 79 -0.92 -1.55 -2.32
N PHE A 80 -1.62 -0.67 -1.58
CA PHE A 80 -3.06 -0.74 -1.37
C PHE A 80 -3.72 0.63 -1.53
N LEU A 81 -5.03 0.64 -1.80
CA LEU A 81 -5.83 1.86 -1.98
C LEU A 81 -5.81 2.78 -0.75
N GLU A 82 -5.84 2.22 0.45
CA GLU A 82 -5.74 3.02 1.68
C GLU A 82 -4.46 3.85 1.77
N ASN A 83 -3.35 3.28 1.25
CA ASN A 83 -2.05 3.97 1.30
C ASN A 83 -2.01 5.18 0.36
N LEU A 84 -2.85 5.22 -0.70
CA LEU A 84 -2.98 6.41 -1.55
C LEU A 84 -3.49 7.59 -0.73
N LYS A 85 -4.57 7.37 0.04
CA LYS A 85 -5.17 8.39 0.89
C LYS A 85 -4.22 8.84 1.99
N GLN A 86 -3.56 7.89 2.65
CA GLN A 86 -2.56 8.17 3.68
C GLN A 86 -1.38 8.99 3.13
N ALA A 87 -0.89 8.66 1.93
CA ALA A 87 0.18 9.41 1.27
C ALA A 87 -0.27 10.83 0.88
N GLU A 88 -1.49 10.99 0.34
CA GLU A 88 -2.08 12.28 0.02
C GLU A 88 -2.20 13.16 1.27
N GLU A 89 -2.71 12.62 2.38
CA GLU A 89 -2.85 13.31 3.65
C GLU A 89 -1.49 13.71 4.25
N ALA A 90 -0.50 12.80 4.20
CA ALA A 90 0.84 13.07 4.68
C ALA A 90 1.50 14.22 3.90
N LEU A 91 1.44 14.18 2.57
CA LEU A 91 1.99 15.23 1.72
C LEU A 91 1.27 16.56 1.90
N SER A 92 -0.05 16.54 2.03
CA SER A 92 -0.87 17.75 2.23
C SER A 92 -0.63 18.42 3.57
N SER A 93 -0.24 17.65 4.60
CA SER A 93 0.08 18.18 5.93
C SER A 93 1.47 18.81 6.02
N GLU A 94 2.43 18.36 5.20
CA GLU A 94 3.83 18.77 5.27
C GLU A 94 4.20 19.79 4.21
N PHE A 95 3.68 19.62 2.98
CA PHE A 95 4.05 20.44 1.84
C PHE A 95 2.93 21.38 1.41
N HIS A 96 3.32 22.53 0.89
CA HIS A 96 2.37 23.48 0.31
C HIS A 96 1.91 23.01 -1.06
N LEU A 97 0.60 22.69 -1.19
CA LEU A 97 0.02 22.23 -2.44
C LEU A 97 -0.54 23.41 -3.24
N LYS A 98 -0.10 23.56 -4.47
CA LYS A 98 -0.64 24.55 -5.41
C LYS A 98 -1.93 24.04 -6.08
N LYS A 99 -2.02 22.73 -6.33
CA LYS A 99 -3.16 22.10 -7.01
C LYS A 99 -3.25 20.62 -6.65
N VAL A 100 -4.47 20.11 -6.53
CA VAL A 100 -4.78 18.70 -6.41
C VAL A 100 -5.68 18.32 -7.59
N GLU A 101 -5.27 17.34 -8.40
CA GLU A 101 -6.06 16.80 -9.49
C GLU A 101 -6.30 15.31 -9.25
N ARG A 102 -7.57 14.90 -9.28
CA ARG A 102 -7.96 13.48 -9.26
C ARG A 102 -8.41 13.09 -10.65
N LYS A 103 -7.51 12.48 -11.42
CA LYS A 103 -7.85 11.98 -12.76
C LYS A 103 -8.71 10.73 -12.65
N GLY A 104 -9.70 10.60 -13.51
CA GLY A 104 -10.63 9.47 -13.57
C GLY A 104 -11.82 9.53 -12.59
N ALA A 105 -11.96 10.60 -11.78
CA ALA A 105 -13.12 10.76 -10.89
C ALA A 105 -14.35 11.36 -11.58
N GLU A 106 -14.16 12.13 -12.66
CA GLU A 106 -15.23 12.84 -13.40
C GLU A 106 -15.52 12.25 -14.79
N GLU A 107 -14.80 11.18 -15.17
CA GLU A 107 -14.98 10.57 -16.48
C GLU A 107 -16.28 9.77 -16.54
N SER A 108 -17.00 9.97 -17.66
CA SER A 108 -18.30 9.35 -17.90
C SER A 108 -18.18 7.82 -17.85
N PHE A 109 -19.30 7.13 -17.64
CA PHE A 109 -19.45 5.68 -17.63
C PHE A 109 -18.80 4.94 -18.82
N LYS A 110 -18.44 5.67 -19.87
CA LYS A 110 -17.81 5.15 -21.10
C LYS A 110 -16.28 5.22 -21.10
N GLU A 111 -15.72 5.96 -20.17
CA GLU A 111 -14.27 6.16 -20.03
C GLU A 111 -13.86 5.64 -18.67
N PHE A 112 -13.57 4.32 -18.59
CA PHE A 112 -12.92 3.74 -17.43
C PHE A 112 -11.49 4.27 -17.36
N GLY A 113 -11.38 5.55 -16.98
CA GLY A 113 -10.12 6.21 -16.71
C GLY A 113 -9.53 5.69 -15.43
N TYR A 114 -8.23 5.49 -15.46
CA TYR A 114 -7.48 5.02 -14.33
C TYR A 114 -7.39 6.14 -13.27
N ARG A 115 -7.84 5.88 -12.06
CA ARG A 115 -7.81 6.86 -10.97
C ARG A 115 -6.38 7.09 -10.51
N SER A 116 -5.85 8.29 -10.68
CA SER A 116 -4.58 8.71 -10.12
C SER A 116 -4.70 10.07 -9.44
N VAL A 117 -4.00 10.24 -8.32
CA VAL A 117 -3.93 11.51 -7.61
C VAL A 117 -2.66 12.24 -8.06
N HIS A 118 -2.83 13.45 -8.59
CA HIS A 118 -1.74 14.31 -9.01
C HIS A 118 -1.71 15.54 -8.10
N LEU A 119 -0.63 15.73 -7.38
CA LEU A 119 -0.39 16.86 -6.51
C LEU A 119 0.65 17.77 -7.15
N LEU A 120 0.35 19.03 -7.31
CA LEU A 120 1.34 20.03 -7.68
C LEU A 120 1.89 20.66 -6.40
N VAL A 121 3.05 20.17 -5.98
CA VAL A 121 3.71 20.58 -4.73
C VAL A 121 4.64 21.76 -5.00
N ILE A 122 4.58 22.77 -4.16
CA ILE A 122 5.57 23.85 -4.16
C ILE A 122 6.85 23.31 -3.53
N ILE A 123 7.97 23.46 -4.23
CA ILE A 123 9.27 22.98 -3.76
C ILE A 123 9.63 23.75 -2.48
N PRO A 124 10.01 23.06 -1.38
CA PRO A 124 10.40 23.70 -0.14
C PRO A 124 11.51 24.73 -0.32
N GLU A 125 11.46 25.82 0.43
CA GLU A 125 12.47 26.88 0.35
C GLU A 125 13.87 26.39 0.71
N SER A 126 13.98 25.40 1.59
CA SER A 126 15.25 24.75 1.93
C SER A 126 15.94 24.16 0.69
N LEU A 127 15.18 23.46 -0.15
CA LEU A 127 15.70 22.90 -1.40
C LEU A 127 15.94 23.98 -2.46
N LYS A 128 15.09 25.00 -2.55
CA LYS A 128 15.32 26.12 -3.48
C LYS A 128 16.62 26.86 -3.18
N ASN A 129 16.90 27.09 -1.92
CA ASN A 129 18.13 27.79 -1.50
C ASN A 129 19.38 26.94 -1.78
N ALA A 130 19.26 25.62 -1.77
CA ALA A 130 20.36 24.71 -2.15
C ALA A 130 20.60 24.69 -3.66
N TYR A 131 19.58 25.03 -4.47
CA TYR A 131 19.63 25.00 -5.95
C TYR A 131 19.14 26.32 -6.57
N PRO A 132 19.85 27.46 -6.35
CA PRO A 132 19.39 28.79 -6.74
C PRO A 132 19.26 29.00 -8.25
N ASP A 133 19.97 28.21 -9.08
CA ASP A 133 19.90 28.28 -10.54
C ASP A 133 18.61 27.70 -11.13
N ILE A 134 17.80 27.00 -10.30
CA ILE A 134 16.56 26.35 -10.71
C ILE A 134 15.39 27.33 -10.60
N ASP A 135 14.86 27.80 -11.74
CA ASP A 135 13.65 28.65 -11.79
C ASP A 135 12.35 27.87 -11.53
N GLN A 136 12.38 26.53 -11.47
CA GLN A 136 11.20 25.71 -11.30
C GLN A 136 10.71 25.77 -9.83
N ASN A 137 9.46 26.20 -9.65
CA ASN A 137 8.87 26.38 -8.32
C ASN A 137 8.01 25.21 -7.85
N CYS A 138 7.65 24.29 -8.74
CA CYS A 138 6.72 23.22 -8.45
C CYS A 138 7.24 21.88 -8.96
N CYS A 139 6.88 20.81 -8.24
CA CYS A 139 7.08 19.43 -8.62
C CYS A 139 5.73 18.71 -8.70
N GLU A 140 5.49 17.94 -9.75
CA GLU A 140 4.31 17.09 -9.85
C GLU A 140 4.55 15.79 -9.08
N VAL A 141 3.75 15.52 -8.06
CA VAL A 141 3.78 14.26 -7.31
C VAL A 141 2.56 13.43 -7.70
N GLN A 142 2.80 12.26 -8.26
CA GLN A 142 1.77 11.29 -8.67
C GLN A 142 1.70 10.18 -7.64
N ILE A 143 0.50 9.91 -7.10
CA ILE A 143 0.28 8.82 -6.15
C ILE A 143 -0.55 7.75 -6.84
N ARG A 144 -0.08 6.51 -6.85
CA ARG A 144 -0.66 5.37 -7.58
C ARG A 144 -0.53 4.09 -6.79
N THR A 145 -1.39 3.10 -7.06
CA THR A 145 -1.13 1.71 -6.66
C THR A 145 -0.09 1.06 -7.57
N ILE A 146 0.39 -0.13 -7.19
CA ILE A 146 1.29 -0.94 -8.03
C ILE A 146 0.61 -1.29 -9.37
N LEU A 147 -0.68 -1.66 -9.34
CA LEU A 147 -1.43 -1.97 -10.57
C LEU A 147 -1.62 -0.73 -11.42
N GLN A 148 -1.81 0.41 -10.77
CA GLN A 148 -1.90 1.70 -11.42
C GLN A 148 -0.60 2.10 -12.06
N ASP A 149 0.48 1.92 -11.46
CA ASP A 149 1.78 2.22 -12.03
C ASP A 149 2.05 1.33 -13.25
N ALA A 150 1.81 0.02 -13.12
CA ALA A 150 1.96 -0.95 -14.20
C ALA A 150 1.07 -0.61 -15.42
N TRP A 151 -0.22 -0.29 -15.18
CA TRP A 151 -1.12 0.11 -16.25
C TRP A 151 -0.61 1.33 -17.00
N SER A 152 -0.19 2.36 -16.28
CA SER A 152 0.30 3.60 -16.89
C SER A 152 1.53 3.41 -17.78
N GLU A 153 2.43 2.48 -17.43
CA GLU A 153 3.58 2.15 -18.26
C GLU A 153 3.14 1.40 -19.53
N VAL A 154 2.22 0.43 -19.40
CA VAL A 154 1.69 -0.34 -20.53
C VAL A 154 0.86 0.53 -21.48
N GLU A 155 -0.04 1.36 -20.94
CA GLU A 155 -0.86 2.27 -21.72
C GLU A 155 0.00 3.26 -22.52
N HIS A 156 1.03 3.80 -21.89
CA HIS A 156 1.96 4.70 -22.56
C HIS A 156 2.70 4.03 -23.72
N GLU A 157 3.07 2.77 -23.58
CA GLU A 157 3.73 2.00 -24.64
C GLU A 157 2.77 1.66 -25.79
N LEU A 158 1.55 1.20 -25.44
CA LEU A 158 0.57 0.74 -26.44
C LEU A 158 -0.15 1.87 -27.16
N VAL A 159 -0.44 2.97 -26.47
CA VAL A 159 -1.26 4.06 -27.03
C VAL A 159 -0.43 5.22 -27.56
N TYR A 160 0.64 5.58 -26.84
CA TYR A 160 1.38 6.80 -27.15
C TYR A 160 2.52 6.59 -28.17
N LYS A 161 3.15 5.42 -28.16
CA LYS A 161 4.26 5.08 -29.07
C LYS A 161 3.83 4.30 -30.30
N SER A 162 2.62 3.76 -30.31
CA SER A 162 2.10 3.06 -31.50
C SER A 162 1.57 4.07 -32.50
N ASP A 163 1.92 3.88 -33.77
CA ASP A 163 1.33 4.60 -34.93
C ASP A 163 -0.15 4.25 -35.12
N PHE A 164 -0.77 3.52 -34.15
CA PHE A 164 -2.19 3.19 -34.19
C PHE A 164 -3.02 4.45 -33.99
N THR A 165 -3.85 4.72 -34.96
CA THR A 165 -4.82 5.81 -34.88
C THR A 165 -5.75 5.57 -33.68
N PRO A 166 -6.10 6.62 -32.88
CA PRO A 166 -6.94 6.50 -31.70
C PRO A 166 -8.40 6.05 -32.01
N TYR A 167 -8.66 5.60 -33.21
CA TYR A 167 -9.98 5.27 -33.75
C TYR A 167 -10.30 3.76 -33.78
N ASP A 168 -9.37 2.88 -33.34
CA ASP A 168 -9.68 1.45 -33.24
C ASP A 168 -10.53 1.17 -32.01
N GLU A 169 -11.86 1.21 -32.20
CA GLU A 169 -12.84 0.98 -31.13
C GLU A 169 -12.69 -0.40 -30.46
N PRO A 170 -12.41 -1.51 -31.15
CA PRO A 170 -12.11 -2.79 -30.51
C PRO A 170 -10.92 -2.77 -29.58
N LEU A 171 -9.85 -2.04 -29.91
CA LEU A 171 -8.69 -1.89 -29.04
C LEU A 171 -9.03 -1.06 -27.80
N ARG A 172 -9.73 0.04 -27.96
CA ARG A 172 -10.19 0.88 -26.83
C ARG A 172 -11.06 0.10 -25.86
N ARG A 173 -11.97 -0.74 -26.37
CA ARG A 173 -12.80 -1.63 -25.51
C ARG A 173 -11.97 -2.62 -24.73
N LYS A 174 -10.95 -3.23 -25.33
CA LYS A 174 -10.03 -4.14 -24.64
C LYS A 174 -9.23 -3.42 -23.56
N LEU A 175 -8.71 -2.23 -23.85
CA LEU A 175 -7.99 -1.41 -22.88
C LEU A 175 -8.90 -1.00 -21.71
N ALA A 176 -10.14 -0.59 -21.98
CA ALA A 176 -11.11 -0.27 -20.95
C ALA A 176 -11.46 -1.49 -20.07
N ALA A 177 -11.62 -2.68 -20.67
CA ALA A 177 -11.88 -3.91 -19.92
C ALA A 177 -10.68 -4.30 -19.03
N LEU A 178 -9.44 -4.17 -19.52
CA LEU A 178 -8.25 -4.41 -18.73
C LEU A 178 -8.15 -3.44 -17.55
N ASN A 179 -8.40 -2.16 -17.79
CA ASN A 179 -8.40 -1.14 -16.75
C ASN A 179 -9.45 -1.41 -15.67
N ALA A 180 -10.66 -1.82 -16.06
CA ALA A 180 -11.71 -2.23 -15.13
C ALA A 180 -11.29 -3.43 -14.28
N ASN A 181 -10.64 -4.45 -14.87
CA ASN A 181 -10.13 -5.61 -14.14
C ASN A 181 -9.04 -5.24 -13.14
N LEU A 182 -8.11 -4.35 -13.51
CA LEU A 182 -7.07 -3.86 -12.60
C LEU A 182 -7.67 -3.05 -11.44
N SER A 183 -8.66 -2.21 -11.72
CA SER A 183 -9.37 -1.44 -10.70
C SER A 183 -10.11 -2.36 -9.72
N LEU A 184 -10.76 -3.41 -10.22
CA LEU A 184 -11.40 -4.43 -9.39
C LEU A 184 -10.36 -5.18 -8.54
N SER A 185 -9.21 -5.52 -9.13
CA SER A 185 -8.13 -6.18 -8.39
C SER A 185 -7.58 -5.33 -7.25
N ASP A 186 -7.43 -4.02 -7.43
CA ASP A 186 -7.05 -3.10 -6.35
C ASP A 186 -8.07 -3.10 -5.20
N ILE A 187 -9.38 -3.15 -5.52
CA ILE A 187 -10.45 -3.24 -4.52
C ILE A 187 -10.37 -4.57 -3.76
N ILE A 188 -10.22 -5.69 -4.47
CA ILE A 188 -10.10 -7.02 -3.85
C ILE A 188 -8.86 -7.09 -2.95
N PHE A 189 -7.72 -6.56 -3.36
CA PHE A 189 -6.51 -6.51 -2.51
C PHE A 189 -6.74 -5.69 -1.24
N GLN A 190 -7.48 -4.58 -1.33
CA GLN A 190 -7.85 -3.80 -0.15
C GLN A 190 -8.78 -4.59 0.78
N GLU A 191 -9.81 -5.27 0.25
CA GLU A 191 -10.73 -6.09 1.03
C GLU A 191 -10.02 -7.24 1.74
N ILE A 192 -9.11 -7.95 1.06
CA ILE A 192 -8.28 -8.99 1.67
C ILE A 192 -7.42 -8.41 2.80
N ARG A 193 -6.86 -7.24 2.59
CA ARG A 193 -6.05 -6.55 3.60
C ARG A 193 -6.86 -6.17 4.84
N ASP A 194 -8.06 -5.66 4.63
CA ASP A 194 -8.96 -5.27 5.72
C ASP A 194 -9.43 -6.49 6.51
N TYR A 195 -9.76 -7.58 5.82
CA TYR A 195 -10.10 -8.86 6.44
C TYR A 195 -8.94 -9.42 7.29
N GLN A 196 -7.71 -9.41 6.77
CA GLN A 196 -6.53 -9.82 7.52
C GLN A 196 -6.33 -9.01 8.81
N ARG A 197 -6.56 -7.69 8.76
CA ARG A 197 -6.48 -6.82 9.94
C ARG A 197 -7.56 -7.13 10.96
N GLN A 198 -8.78 -7.33 10.50
CA GLN A 198 -9.88 -7.71 11.38
C GLN A 198 -9.57 -9.01 12.10
N LEU A 199 -9.17 -10.05 11.36
CA LEU A 199 -8.80 -11.33 11.94
C LEU A 199 -7.66 -11.21 12.95
N HIS A 200 -6.62 -10.45 12.62
CA HIS A 200 -5.50 -10.20 13.55
C HIS A 200 -5.97 -9.48 14.83
N SER A 201 -6.81 -8.46 14.69
CA SER A 201 -7.38 -7.74 15.84
C SER A 201 -8.23 -8.65 16.74
N GLU A 202 -9.01 -9.55 16.16
CA GLU A 202 -9.80 -10.52 16.92
C GLU A 202 -8.91 -11.51 17.68
N LEU A 203 -7.85 -12.01 17.05
CA LEU A 203 -6.87 -12.89 17.68
C LEU A 203 -6.15 -12.18 18.84
N GLU A 204 -5.73 -10.93 18.65
CA GLU A 204 -5.10 -10.15 19.72
C GLU A 204 -6.04 -9.88 20.91
N LYS A 205 -7.32 -9.59 20.66
CA LYS A 205 -8.32 -9.44 21.72
C LYS A 205 -8.48 -10.73 22.53
N ARG A 206 -8.57 -11.89 21.86
CA ARG A 206 -8.64 -13.19 22.52
C ARG A 206 -7.39 -13.46 23.35
N ARG A 207 -6.21 -13.14 22.82
CA ARG A 207 -4.93 -13.27 23.53
C ARG A 207 -4.87 -12.41 24.78
N ILE A 208 -5.30 -11.13 24.71
CA ILE A 208 -5.32 -10.22 25.86
C ILE A 208 -6.30 -10.70 26.93
N ASN A 209 -7.53 -11.07 26.53
CA ASN A 209 -8.53 -11.63 27.45
C ASN A 209 -8.02 -12.88 28.16
N PHE A 210 -7.27 -13.70 27.45
CA PHE A 210 -6.66 -14.90 28.00
C PHE A 210 -5.57 -14.56 29.03
N ILE A 211 -4.64 -13.67 28.71
CA ILE A 211 -3.59 -13.24 29.62
C ILE A 211 -4.19 -12.66 30.92
N SER A 212 -5.28 -11.85 30.81
CA SER A 212 -5.95 -11.30 32.00
C SER A 212 -6.60 -12.37 32.87
N LEU A 213 -7.17 -13.43 32.28
CA LEU A 213 -7.72 -14.57 33.05
C LEU A 213 -6.63 -15.33 33.80
N VAL A 214 -5.45 -15.54 33.17
CA VAL A 214 -4.31 -16.22 33.80
C VAL A 214 -3.67 -15.37 34.92
N GLU A 215 -3.66 -14.05 34.79
CA GLU A 215 -3.13 -13.13 35.80
C GLU A 215 -4.07 -12.98 37.02
N GLU A 216 -5.39 -13.15 36.85
CA GLU A 216 -6.37 -13.12 37.94
C GLU A 216 -6.40 -14.40 38.80
N GLU A 217 -5.97 -15.55 38.23
CA GLU A 217 -5.75 -16.79 39.01
C GLU A 217 -4.40 -16.69 39.78
N LYS A 218 -4.47 -16.18 41.04
CA LYS A 218 -3.36 -16.32 41.97
C LYS A 218 -3.03 -17.82 42.13
N PRO A 219 -1.72 -18.20 42.07
CA PRO A 219 -1.33 -19.58 42.29
C PRO A 219 -1.72 -20.00 43.71
N GLY A 220 -2.82 -20.72 43.83
CA GLY A 220 -3.11 -21.49 45.02
C GLY A 220 -2.07 -22.61 45.15
N PRO A 221 -1.78 -23.12 46.38
CA PRO A 221 -0.76 -24.15 46.58
C PRO A 221 -1.09 -25.38 45.76
N VAL A 222 -0.13 -25.82 44.95
CA VAL A 222 -0.19 -26.99 44.08
C VAL A 222 -0.54 -28.23 44.93
N PRO A 223 -1.67 -28.91 44.70
CA PRO A 223 -1.89 -30.23 45.29
C PRO A 223 -0.97 -31.25 44.62
N SER A 224 -0.16 -31.93 45.37
CA SER A 224 0.63 -33.05 44.91
C SER A 224 -0.28 -34.15 44.34
N ALA A 225 -0.22 -34.35 43.05
CA ALA A 225 -1.01 -35.38 42.37
C ALA A 225 -0.51 -36.75 42.76
N GLN A 226 -1.32 -37.47 43.55
CA GLN A 226 -1.30 -38.91 43.57
C GLN A 226 -2.35 -39.40 42.57
N THR A 227 -1.86 -40.22 41.66
CA THR A 227 -2.61 -40.87 40.59
C THR A 227 -3.62 -41.86 41.19
N GLU A 228 -4.93 -41.64 41.02
CA GLU A 228 -5.89 -42.71 41.05
C GLU A 228 -6.76 -42.69 39.79
N CYS A 229 -6.63 -43.75 39.01
CA CYS A 229 -7.45 -44.07 37.85
C CYS A 229 -8.88 -44.46 38.33
N SER A 230 -9.87 -43.63 38.09
CA SER A 230 -11.27 -44.05 38.21
C SER A 230 -11.99 -43.89 36.88
N THR A 231 -12.51 -45.04 36.44
CA THR A 231 -13.42 -45.23 35.32
C THR A 231 -14.65 -44.35 35.41
N TYR A 232 -14.90 -43.50 34.40
CA TYR A 232 -16.15 -42.75 34.28
C TYR A 232 -17.01 -43.32 33.15
N ASP A 233 -18.26 -43.54 33.54
CA ASP A 233 -19.38 -44.00 32.73
C ASP A 233 -19.99 -42.87 31.94
N GLY A 234 -20.33 -43.12 30.67
CA GLY A 234 -20.74 -42.09 29.71
C GLY A 234 -22.17 -41.60 29.91
N SER A 235 -22.33 -40.30 30.05
CA SER A 235 -23.48 -39.51 29.56
C SER A 235 -23.36 -38.02 30.00
N ASN A 236 -22.81 -37.20 29.15
CA ASN A 236 -22.99 -35.74 28.97
C ASN A 236 -21.76 -35.15 28.25
N SER A 237 -21.67 -35.43 26.94
CA SER A 237 -20.42 -35.25 26.22
C SER A 237 -20.19 -33.89 25.59
N ASP A 238 -21.18 -32.99 25.49
CA ASP A 238 -20.99 -31.81 24.65
C ASP A 238 -20.52 -30.53 25.39
N ALA A 239 -20.80 -30.38 26.68
CA ALA A 239 -20.33 -29.24 27.46
C ALA A 239 -18.89 -29.44 28.00
N PHE A 240 -18.50 -30.69 28.30
CA PHE A 240 -17.17 -31.04 28.82
C PHE A 240 -16.07 -31.02 27.75
N LEU A 241 -16.43 -31.16 26.47
CA LEU A 241 -15.45 -31.19 25.36
C LEU A 241 -14.96 -29.79 24.98
N SER A 242 -15.76 -28.74 25.20
CA SER A 242 -15.36 -27.37 24.88
C SER A 242 -14.29 -26.85 25.85
N ASP A 243 -14.44 -27.07 27.14
CA ASP A 243 -13.47 -26.63 28.16
C ASP A 243 -12.13 -27.35 28.02
N ASN A 244 -12.15 -28.62 27.64
CA ASN A 244 -10.91 -29.39 27.46
C ASN A 244 -10.11 -29.00 26.22
N VAL A 245 -10.76 -28.62 25.13
CA VAL A 245 -10.09 -28.18 23.89
C VAL A 245 -9.44 -26.82 24.07
N ASP A 246 -10.10 -25.91 24.75
CA ASP A 246 -9.57 -24.59 25.04
C ASP A 246 -8.36 -24.66 25.98
N GLU A 247 -8.41 -25.50 27.01
CA GLU A 247 -7.29 -25.74 27.92
C GLU A 247 -6.08 -26.40 27.21
N LEU A 248 -6.32 -27.35 26.32
CA LEU A 248 -5.30 -27.99 25.53
C LEU A 248 -4.66 -27.00 24.53
N LEU A 249 -5.45 -26.15 23.89
CA LEU A 249 -4.95 -25.11 23.00
C LEU A 249 -4.07 -24.10 23.75
N LEU A 250 -4.44 -23.81 24.96
CA LEU A 250 -3.70 -23.00 25.91
C LEU A 250 -2.32 -23.56 26.21
N ASN A 251 -2.28 -24.80 26.62
CA ASN A 251 -1.05 -25.51 26.94
C ASN A 251 -0.15 -25.62 25.72
N ALA A 252 -0.72 -25.82 24.51
CA ALA A 252 0.01 -25.84 23.26
C ALA A 252 0.68 -24.48 22.95
N LEU A 253 -0.06 -23.38 23.10
CA LEU A 253 0.45 -22.03 22.89
C LEU A 253 1.51 -21.63 23.92
N TYR A 254 1.33 -22.04 25.18
CA TYR A 254 2.31 -21.81 26.23
C TYR A 254 3.62 -22.54 25.96
N ALA A 255 3.56 -23.81 25.58
CA ALA A 255 4.74 -24.61 25.22
C ALA A 255 5.43 -23.99 23.99
N HIS A 256 4.66 -23.59 22.98
CA HIS A 256 5.19 -22.90 21.78
C HIS A 256 5.95 -21.61 22.13
N ASN A 257 5.38 -20.76 22.98
CA ASN A 257 6.01 -19.50 23.41
C ASN A 257 7.27 -19.71 24.25
N LYS A 258 7.37 -20.84 24.95
CA LYS A 258 8.59 -21.25 25.67
C LYS A 258 9.67 -21.84 24.77
N GLY A 259 9.37 -22.09 23.50
CA GLY A 259 10.27 -22.78 22.56
C GLY A 259 10.29 -24.30 22.72
N ASP A 260 9.39 -24.87 23.54
CA ASP A 260 9.21 -26.32 23.65
C ASP A 260 8.25 -26.81 22.55
N PHE A 261 8.79 -26.86 21.35
CA PHE A 261 8.01 -27.26 20.17
C PHE A 261 7.55 -28.72 20.23
N SER A 262 8.26 -29.59 20.94
CA SER A 262 7.88 -30.99 21.09
C SER A 262 6.59 -31.12 21.89
N GLN A 263 6.50 -30.39 22.98
CA GLN A 263 5.31 -30.38 23.83
C GLN A 263 4.14 -29.65 23.16
N ALA A 264 4.41 -28.55 22.45
CA ALA A 264 3.40 -27.84 21.66
C ALA A 264 2.76 -28.74 20.58
N ILE A 265 3.59 -29.46 19.81
CA ILE A 265 3.11 -30.42 18.79
C ILE A 265 2.29 -31.56 19.41
N HIS A 266 2.69 -32.03 20.58
CA HIS A 266 1.91 -33.06 21.30
C HIS A 266 0.50 -32.58 21.61
N PHE A 267 0.35 -31.40 22.19
CA PHE A 267 -0.97 -30.82 22.47
C PHE A 267 -1.77 -30.54 21.19
N TYR A 268 -1.15 -30.02 20.15
CA TYR A 268 -1.83 -29.80 18.86
C TYR A 268 -2.36 -31.12 18.25
N ASN A 269 -1.64 -32.23 18.39
CA ASN A 269 -2.10 -33.51 17.91
C ASN A 269 -3.32 -34.01 18.69
N ILE A 270 -3.33 -33.88 20.02
CA ILE A 270 -4.48 -34.25 20.86
C ILE A 270 -5.72 -33.43 20.48
N ILE A 271 -5.55 -32.13 20.23
CA ILE A 271 -6.67 -31.28 19.79
C ILE A 271 -7.20 -31.75 18.43
N LEU A 272 -6.32 -32.07 17.48
CA LEU A 272 -6.72 -32.52 16.14
C LEU A 272 -7.45 -33.86 16.16
N GLU A 273 -7.09 -34.77 17.09
CA GLU A 273 -7.74 -36.08 17.29
C GLU A 273 -9.16 -35.93 17.86
N ASN A 274 -9.43 -34.86 18.63
CA ASN A 274 -10.75 -34.54 19.18
C ASN A 274 -11.68 -33.84 18.19
N ASN A 275 -11.35 -33.79 16.92
CA ASN A 275 -12.15 -33.25 15.82
C ASN A 275 -12.64 -31.80 16.05
N PRO A 276 -11.73 -30.84 16.29
CA PRO A 276 -12.07 -29.47 16.65
C PRO A 276 -12.77 -28.75 15.51
N ASP A 277 -13.44 -27.63 15.82
CA ASP A 277 -14.07 -26.76 14.84
C ASP A 277 -13.10 -26.31 13.75
N VAL A 278 -13.61 -26.08 12.55
CA VAL A 278 -12.82 -25.74 11.34
C VAL A 278 -11.88 -24.55 11.57
N SER A 279 -12.30 -23.58 12.39
CA SER A 279 -11.49 -22.40 12.75
C SER A 279 -10.27 -22.78 13.59
N ILE A 280 -10.44 -23.62 14.62
CA ILE A 280 -9.36 -24.09 15.50
C ILE A 280 -8.40 -25.00 14.72
N ARG A 281 -8.93 -25.87 13.87
CA ARG A 281 -8.14 -26.76 13.01
C ARG A 281 -7.23 -25.98 12.07
N SER A 282 -7.73 -24.90 11.47
CA SER A 282 -6.95 -24.04 10.57
C SER A 282 -5.79 -23.36 11.31
N VAL A 283 -6.03 -22.84 12.51
CA VAL A 283 -5.00 -22.21 13.34
C VAL A 283 -3.90 -23.21 13.72
N ILE A 284 -4.28 -24.42 14.14
CA ILE A 284 -3.32 -25.45 14.53
C ILE A 284 -2.43 -25.88 13.35
N LEU A 285 -3.01 -26.02 12.14
CA LEU A 285 -2.24 -26.43 10.95
C LEU A 285 -1.25 -25.35 10.48
N ILE A 286 -1.47 -24.10 10.83
CA ILE A 286 -0.54 -22.99 10.54
C ILE A 286 0.63 -22.98 11.54
N HIS A 287 0.41 -23.36 12.80
CA HIS A 287 1.41 -23.31 13.87
C HIS A 287 2.16 -24.63 14.08
N ARG A 288 1.75 -25.71 13.44
CA ARG A 288 2.40 -27.03 13.46
C ARG A 288 3.51 -27.13 12.42
#